data_f3366b89a8a6bf726ba36a50d2eb6d09
#
_entry.id   f3366b89a8a6bf726ba36a50d2eb6d09
#
_cell.length_a   1.000
_cell.length_b   1.000
_cell.length_c   1.000
_cell.angle_alpha   90.00
_cell.angle_beta   90.00
_cell.angle_gamma   90.00
#
_symmetry.space_group_name_H-M   'P 1'
#
loop_
_entity.id
_entity.type
_entity.pdbx_description
1 polymer ?
#
loop_
_entity_poly.entity_id
_entity_poly.type
_entity_poly.pdbx_seq_one_letter_code
_entity_poly.pdbx_strand_id
1 'polypeptide(L)'
;KTYAAIAGMRHGFSLRSRLEGNSFTPDGDSTEVHNENDRNYGTVSLRQAIAKSINTAFVDMVSRIKNGPRAVVQAATDAGLSQGTGWDLNNRIALGTAEVSPLAQAGGYATIANDGKRVTPHIVDKVVDQSGKVLYQAPTPSKQTIEADISHDVSYALQSVVEEGTGRIVAGFDHHVAGKTGTSGVGHGVTSAWFVAYTKQISTAVMFVAGDSGNENLDPYAREGATGFHGGDYPARTWLDYMQTAMKGIPNKSFAAPDWVNLSGKHYGSTNRPQVSVEDDSDRDRSNQDDPESLGGPYPTRTSASSPEPSSAPSREQSSEPSATRTAS
;
A
#
# COMPACT_ATOMS: atom_id res chain seq x y z
N LYS A 1 -3.30 -5.79 3.40
CA LYS A 1 -2.22 -6.60 4.01
C LYS A 1 -1.70 -5.94 5.29
N THR A 2 -1.48 -4.62 5.34
CA THR A 2 -1.01 -3.90 6.54
C THR A 2 -1.97 -4.11 7.73
N TYR A 3 -3.27 -3.92 7.52
CA TYR A 3 -4.27 -4.14 8.58
C TYR A 3 -4.45 -5.62 8.93
N ALA A 4 -4.23 -6.52 7.98
CA ALA A 4 -4.18 -7.96 8.26
C ALA A 4 -2.99 -8.34 9.15
N ALA A 5 -1.83 -7.70 8.97
CA ALA A 5 -0.68 -7.90 9.87
C ALA A 5 -0.99 -7.44 11.30
N ILE A 6 -1.64 -6.26 11.47
CA ILE A 6 -2.11 -5.79 12.78
C ILE A 6 -3.06 -6.80 13.41
N ALA A 7 -4.06 -7.27 12.64
CA ALA A 7 -5.00 -8.30 13.10
C ALA A 7 -4.28 -9.61 13.51
N GLY A 8 -3.32 -10.05 12.69
CA GLY A 8 -2.49 -11.22 13.00
C GLY A 8 -1.75 -11.07 14.32
N MET A 9 -1.06 -9.95 14.53
CA MET A 9 -0.30 -9.69 15.75
C MET A 9 -1.21 -9.62 16.99
N ARG A 10 -2.39 -9.03 16.90
CA ARG A 10 -3.42 -9.05 17.96
C ARG A 10 -3.89 -10.46 18.31
N HIS A 11 -3.72 -11.41 17.38
CA HIS A 11 -4.12 -12.81 17.54
C HIS A 11 -2.92 -13.76 17.70
N GLY A 12 -1.78 -13.24 18.17
CA GLY A 12 -0.63 -14.04 18.58
C GLY A 12 0.38 -14.35 17.48
N PHE A 13 0.22 -13.83 16.27
CA PHE A 13 1.26 -13.90 15.24
C PHE A 13 2.38 -12.89 15.55
N SER A 14 3.60 -13.23 15.14
CA SER A 14 4.78 -12.36 15.18
C SER A 14 5.34 -12.16 13.78
N LEU A 15 6.29 -11.26 13.62
CA LEU A 15 7.01 -11.08 12.36
C LEU A 15 7.76 -12.33 11.89
N ARG A 16 8.07 -13.26 12.81
CA ARG A 16 8.73 -14.55 12.52
C ARG A 16 7.74 -15.71 12.30
N SER A 17 6.44 -15.49 12.45
CA SER A 17 5.42 -16.54 12.24
C SER A 17 5.52 -17.11 10.83
N ARG A 18 5.52 -18.45 10.72
CA ARG A 18 5.65 -19.16 9.47
C ARG A 18 4.30 -19.34 8.78
N LEU A 19 4.23 -18.96 7.53
CA LEU A 19 3.01 -18.88 6.71
C LEU A 19 3.21 -19.60 5.38
N GLU A 20 2.10 -20.03 4.76
CA GLU A 20 2.10 -20.68 3.47
C GLU A 20 2.39 -19.67 2.34
N GLY A 21 3.49 -19.86 1.63
CA GLY A 21 3.89 -19.04 0.50
C GLY A 21 3.58 -19.66 -0.87
N ASN A 22 3.10 -20.91 -0.91
CA ASN A 22 2.70 -21.56 -2.15
C ASN A 22 1.21 -21.40 -2.40
N SER A 23 0.78 -21.56 -3.65
CA SER A 23 -0.65 -21.61 -4.02
C SER A 23 -1.36 -22.71 -3.24
N PHE A 24 -2.57 -22.42 -2.77
CA PHE A 24 -3.39 -23.37 -2.03
C PHE A 24 -4.86 -22.95 -2.05
N THR A 25 -5.75 -23.91 -1.81
CA THR A 25 -7.17 -23.64 -1.57
C THR A 25 -7.43 -23.60 -0.07
N PRO A 26 -7.91 -22.48 0.48
CA PRO A 26 -8.26 -22.39 1.91
C PRO A 26 -9.42 -23.35 2.26
N ASP A 27 -9.42 -23.88 3.49
CA ASP A 27 -10.49 -24.76 3.97
C ASP A 27 -11.85 -24.04 3.88
N GLY A 28 -12.82 -24.70 3.24
CA GLY A 28 -14.16 -24.16 3.03
C GLY A 28 -14.28 -23.17 1.85
N ASP A 29 -13.20 -22.94 1.09
CA ASP A 29 -13.20 -22.14 -0.12
C ASP A 29 -13.15 -23.07 -1.35
N SER A 30 -13.79 -22.66 -2.46
CA SER A 30 -13.75 -23.38 -3.74
C SER A 30 -12.67 -22.85 -4.69
N THR A 31 -12.03 -21.73 -4.35
CA THR A 31 -11.11 -21.02 -5.24
C THR A 31 -9.69 -21.01 -4.66
N GLU A 32 -8.75 -21.44 -5.46
CA GLU A 32 -7.34 -21.39 -5.14
C GLU A 32 -6.84 -19.95 -4.99
N VAL A 33 -5.90 -19.73 -4.08
CA VAL A 33 -5.20 -18.45 -3.88
C VAL A 33 -3.81 -18.57 -4.49
N HIS A 34 -3.49 -17.59 -5.34
CA HIS A 34 -2.21 -17.49 -6.03
C HIS A 34 -1.45 -16.23 -5.63
N ASN A 35 -0.13 -16.28 -5.75
CA ASN A 35 0.72 -15.11 -5.72
C ASN A 35 0.82 -14.50 -7.13
N GLU A 36 1.36 -13.30 -7.20
CA GLU A 36 1.65 -12.65 -8.49
C GLU A 36 2.56 -13.55 -9.34
N ASN A 37 2.22 -13.69 -10.63
CA ASN A 37 2.88 -14.57 -11.60
C ASN A 37 2.93 -16.05 -11.16
N ASP A 38 1.94 -16.51 -10.40
CA ASP A 38 1.85 -17.89 -9.86
C ASP A 38 3.10 -18.37 -9.10
N ARG A 39 3.86 -17.44 -8.56
CA ARG A 39 5.13 -17.72 -7.88
C ARG A 39 4.89 -18.44 -6.56
N ASN A 40 5.62 -19.54 -6.36
CA ASN A 40 5.66 -20.28 -5.12
C ASN A 40 6.90 -19.87 -4.30
N TYR A 41 6.71 -19.60 -3.00
CA TYR A 41 7.75 -19.12 -2.09
C TYR A 41 8.10 -20.14 -0.99
N GLY A 42 7.41 -21.29 -0.93
CA GLY A 42 7.55 -22.20 0.21
C GLY A 42 6.98 -21.59 1.50
N THR A 43 7.52 -22.01 2.62
CA THR A 43 7.16 -21.42 3.92
C THR A 43 7.93 -20.12 4.14
N VAL A 44 7.21 -19.03 4.41
CA VAL A 44 7.77 -17.68 4.58
C VAL A 44 7.45 -17.10 5.96
N SER A 45 8.27 -16.17 6.43
CA SER A 45 7.94 -15.37 7.62
C SER A 45 6.90 -14.29 7.29
N LEU A 46 6.16 -13.80 8.31
CA LEU A 46 5.24 -12.68 8.11
C LEU A 46 5.99 -11.43 7.60
N ARG A 47 7.22 -11.17 8.08
CA ARG A 47 8.05 -10.07 7.58
C ARG A 47 8.34 -10.22 6.08
N GLN A 48 8.77 -11.40 5.63
CA GLN A 48 8.99 -11.68 4.21
C GLN A 48 7.71 -11.55 3.39
N ALA A 49 6.57 -12.03 3.93
CA ALA A 49 5.27 -11.91 3.29
C ALA A 49 4.85 -10.44 3.11
N ILE A 50 5.18 -9.57 4.06
CA ILE A 50 4.95 -8.11 3.96
C ILE A 50 5.87 -7.51 2.90
N ALA A 51 7.17 -7.77 2.97
CA ALA A 51 8.18 -7.22 2.06
C ALA A 51 7.89 -7.57 0.59
N LYS A 52 7.61 -8.85 0.32
CA LYS A 52 7.36 -9.37 -1.03
C LYS A 52 5.87 -9.40 -1.43
N SER A 53 4.99 -8.89 -0.56
CA SER A 53 3.53 -8.81 -0.81
C SER A 53 2.86 -10.16 -1.11
N ILE A 54 3.27 -11.25 -0.48
CA ILE A 54 2.85 -12.64 -0.76
C ILE A 54 1.38 -12.82 -0.39
N ASN A 55 0.52 -13.09 -1.36
CA ASN A 55 -0.93 -13.22 -1.18
C ASN A 55 -1.31 -14.42 -0.33
N THR A 56 -0.75 -15.57 -0.67
CA THR A 56 -1.04 -16.85 -0.03
C THR A 56 -0.77 -16.80 1.48
N ALA A 57 0.34 -16.19 1.89
CA ALA A 57 0.71 -16.05 3.30
C ALA A 57 -0.32 -15.22 4.09
N PHE A 58 -0.88 -14.16 3.50
CA PHE A 58 -1.90 -13.34 4.17
C PHE A 58 -3.23 -14.05 4.30
N VAL A 59 -3.65 -14.79 3.27
CA VAL A 59 -4.88 -15.60 3.33
C VAL A 59 -4.71 -16.75 4.33
N ASP A 60 -3.57 -17.43 4.34
CA ASP A 60 -3.24 -18.47 5.32
C ASP A 60 -3.29 -17.92 6.75
N MET A 61 -2.67 -16.77 7.01
CA MET A 61 -2.70 -16.13 8.33
C MET A 61 -4.13 -15.83 8.77
N VAL A 62 -4.93 -15.19 7.91
CA VAL A 62 -6.30 -14.78 8.25
C VAL A 62 -7.20 -16.00 8.46
N SER A 63 -7.02 -17.08 7.70
CA SER A 63 -7.79 -18.32 7.86
C SER A 63 -7.54 -19.04 9.21
N ARG A 64 -6.36 -18.81 9.81
CA ARG A 64 -6.01 -19.38 11.14
C ARG A 64 -6.55 -18.56 12.32
N ILE A 65 -7.06 -17.36 12.09
CA ILE A 65 -7.63 -16.49 13.11
C ILE A 65 -9.12 -16.79 13.25
N LYS A 66 -9.60 -17.04 14.47
CA LYS A 66 -11.05 -17.16 14.71
C LYS A 66 -11.74 -15.85 14.31
N ASN A 67 -12.68 -15.91 13.37
CA ASN A 67 -13.30 -14.74 12.75
C ASN A 67 -12.28 -13.79 12.08
N GLY A 68 -11.24 -14.34 11.45
CA GLY A 68 -10.12 -13.58 10.86
C GLY A 68 -10.52 -12.43 9.97
N PRO A 69 -11.46 -12.59 9.02
CA PRO A 69 -11.93 -11.47 8.20
C PRO A 69 -12.46 -10.29 9.01
N ARG A 70 -13.25 -10.58 10.08
CA ARG A 70 -13.74 -9.53 10.98
C ARG A 70 -12.61 -8.86 11.77
N ALA A 71 -11.59 -9.61 12.17
CA ALA A 71 -10.41 -9.05 12.84
C ALA A 71 -9.65 -8.08 11.92
N VAL A 72 -9.54 -8.39 10.63
CA VAL A 72 -8.93 -7.49 9.62
C VAL A 72 -9.75 -6.21 9.45
N VAL A 73 -11.08 -6.33 9.32
CA VAL A 73 -11.99 -5.19 9.24
C VAL A 73 -11.87 -4.31 10.49
N GLN A 74 -11.83 -4.92 11.69
CA GLN A 74 -11.65 -4.17 12.94
C GLN A 74 -10.33 -3.40 12.98
N ALA A 75 -9.22 -4.04 12.60
CA ALA A 75 -7.90 -3.39 12.55
C ALA A 75 -7.88 -2.21 11.57
N ALA A 76 -8.52 -2.34 10.41
CA ALA A 76 -8.65 -1.24 9.45
C ALA A 76 -9.52 -0.09 10.01
N THR A 77 -10.64 -0.41 10.66
CA THR A 77 -11.52 0.58 11.30
C THR A 77 -10.81 1.31 12.45
N ASP A 78 -10.05 0.60 13.26
CA ASP A 78 -9.24 1.18 14.33
C ASP A 78 -8.18 2.13 13.78
N ALA A 79 -7.58 1.80 12.63
CA ALA A 79 -6.66 2.69 11.93
C ALA A 79 -7.35 3.96 11.39
N GLY A 80 -8.67 3.96 11.23
CA GLY A 80 -9.46 5.11 10.79
C GLY A 80 -10.17 4.96 9.46
N LEU A 81 -10.18 3.76 8.87
CA LEU A 81 -10.91 3.50 7.64
C LEU A 81 -12.40 3.28 7.92
N SER A 82 -13.24 3.75 7.02
CA SER A 82 -14.69 3.50 7.06
C SER A 82 -15.05 2.35 6.14
N GLN A 83 -15.95 1.48 6.60
CA GLN A 83 -16.46 0.38 5.80
C GLN A 83 -17.33 0.89 4.64
N GLY A 84 -17.30 0.19 3.51
CA GLY A 84 -18.03 0.49 2.29
C GLY A 84 -18.05 -0.71 1.35
N THR A 85 -18.04 -0.46 0.05
CA THR A 85 -18.04 -1.49 -1.00
C THR A 85 -16.82 -2.42 -0.86
N GLY A 86 -17.01 -3.71 -1.08
CA GLY A 86 -15.94 -4.73 -1.07
C GLY A 86 -15.40 -5.09 0.31
N TRP A 87 -16.08 -4.66 1.39
CA TRP A 87 -15.73 -5.03 2.78
C TRP A 87 -16.35 -6.36 3.23
N ASP A 88 -16.38 -7.31 2.31
CA ASP A 88 -16.94 -8.64 2.57
C ASP A 88 -16.10 -9.45 3.54
N LEU A 89 -16.78 -10.17 4.43
CA LEU A 89 -16.13 -10.98 5.47
C LEU A 89 -15.66 -12.33 4.92
N ASN A 90 -14.65 -12.30 4.06
CA ASN A 90 -13.93 -13.47 3.57
C ASN A 90 -12.42 -13.31 3.75
N ASN A 91 -11.66 -14.40 3.67
CA ASN A 91 -10.21 -14.37 3.93
C ASN A 91 -9.43 -13.51 2.91
N ARG A 92 -9.99 -13.24 1.72
CA ARG A 92 -9.38 -12.39 0.69
C ARG A 92 -9.47 -10.89 1.00
N ILE A 93 -10.23 -10.48 2.04
CA ILE A 93 -10.20 -9.09 2.54
C ILE A 93 -8.76 -8.64 2.85
N ALA A 94 -7.90 -9.58 3.26
CA ALA A 94 -6.48 -9.33 3.48
C ALA A 94 -5.71 -8.91 2.23
N LEU A 95 -6.24 -9.21 1.05
CA LEU A 95 -5.62 -8.88 -0.25
C LEU A 95 -5.99 -7.49 -0.75
N GLY A 96 -7.03 -6.88 -0.18
CA GLY A 96 -7.45 -5.51 -0.53
C GLY A 96 -8.66 -5.45 -1.46
N THR A 97 -9.66 -6.33 -1.26
CA THR A 97 -10.95 -6.26 -1.96
C THR A 97 -11.79 -5.05 -1.57
N ALA A 98 -11.52 -4.47 -0.40
CA ALA A 98 -12.23 -3.32 0.16
C ALA A 98 -11.89 -2.03 -0.60
N GLU A 99 -12.90 -1.29 -1.04
CA GLU A 99 -12.73 0.05 -1.59
C GLU A 99 -12.47 1.07 -0.48
N VAL A 100 -11.46 1.89 -0.67
CA VAL A 100 -11.06 2.94 0.29
C VAL A 100 -10.55 4.17 -0.46
N SER A 101 -10.76 5.36 0.12
CA SER A 101 -10.19 6.58 -0.45
C SER A 101 -8.70 6.74 -0.14
N PRO A 102 -7.92 7.44 -0.99
CA PRO A 102 -6.53 7.77 -0.69
C PRO A 102 -6.35 8.51 0.64
N LEU A 103 -7.28 9.42 0.98
CA LEU A 103 -7.27 10.14 2.24
C LEU A 103 -7.41 9.19 3.44
N ALA A 104 -8.33 8.23 3.37
CA ALA A 104 -8.52 7.24 4.44
C ALA A 104 -7.28 6.34 4.59
N GLN A 105 -6.66 5.93 3.47
CA GLN A 105 -5.41 5.15 3.50
C GLN A 105 -4.24 5.95 4.11
N ALA A 106 -4.06 7.21 3.69
CA ALA A 106 -3.04 8.08 4.28
C ALA A 106 -3.26 8.26 5.79
N GLY A 107 -4.52 8.46 6.22
CA GLY A 107 -4.90 8.56 7.63
C GLY A 107 -4.63 7.29 8.42
N GLY A 108 -4.95 6.12 7.85
CA GLY A 108 -4.68 4.82 8.47
C GLY A 108 -3.18 4.56 8.67
N TYR A 109 -2.36 4.91 7.69
CA TYR A 109 -0.91 4.82 7.81
C TYR A 109 -0.33 5.89 8.74
N ALA A 110 -0.92 7.09 8.79
CA ALA A 110 -0.56 8.11 9.78
C ALA A 110 -0.82 7.64 11.22
N THR A 111 -1.89 6.86 11.45
CA THR A 111 -2.15 6.23 12.76
C THR A 111 -1.02 5.29 13.16
N ILE A 112 -0.51 4.46 12.24
CA ILE A 112 0.63 3.56 12.49
C ILE A 112 1.91 4.38 12.73
N ALA A 113 2.19 5.40 11.89
CA ALA A 113 3.33 6.31 12.04
C ALA A 113 3.34 7.04 13.39
N ASN A 114 2.16 7.29 13.96
CA ASN A 114 1.94 7.94 15.24
C ASN A 114 1.80 6.95 16.41
N ASP A 115 2.51 5.82 16.32
CA ASP A 115 2.57 4.78 17.37
C ASP A 115 1.16 4.27 17.76
N GLY A 116 0.28 4.12 16.76
CA GLY A 116 -1.09 3.63 16.93
C GLY A 116 -2.10 4.65 17.45
N LYS A 117 -1.70 5.91 17.58
CA LYS A 117 -2.59 7.00 18.01
C LYS A 117 -3.28 7.62 16.81
N ARG A 118 -4.58 7.39 16.70
CA ARG A 118 -5.43 7.95 15.66
C ARG A 118 -5.79 9.39 15.95
N VAL A 119 -5.71 10.24 14.92
CA VAL A 119 -6.20 11.63 14.90
C VAL A 119 -7.21 11.78 13.77
N THR A 120 -8.28 12.55 13.98
CA THR A 120 -9.25 12.86 12.91
C THR A 120 -8.64 13.87 11.93
N PRO A 121 -8.56 13.55 10.63
CA PRO A 121 -8.06 14.50 9.64
C PRO A 121 -8.94 15.77 9.56
N HIS A 122 -8.29 16.93 9.41
CA HIS A 122 -8.97 18.21 9.17
C HIS A 122 -8.08 19.07 8.26
N ILE A 123 -8.68 20.02 7.56
CA ILE A 123 -8.01 20.96 6.64
C ILE A 123 -7.95 22.39 7.18
N VAL A 124 -8.81 22.72 8.15
CA VAL A 124 -8.81 24.02 8.81
C VAL A 124 -8.33 23.81 10.24
N ASP A 125 -7.11 24.21 10.52
CA ASP A 125 -6.54 24.12 11.87
C ASP A 125 -7.08 25.25 12.78
N LYS A 126 -7.10 26.49 12.27
CA LYS A 126 -7.46 27.64 13.06
C LYS A 126 -8.07 28.74 12.19
N VAL A 127 -9.07 29.43 12.75
CA VAL A 127 -9.64 30.65 12.17
C VAL A 127 -9.51 31.78 13.19
N VAL A 128 -9.02 32.92 12.74
CA VAL A 128 -8.89 34.14 13.57
C VAL A 128 -9.59 35.31 12.89
N ASP A 129 -10.11 36.27 13.67
CA ASP A 129 -10.61 37.54 13.15
C ASP A 129 -9.45 38.52 12.86
N GLN A 130 -9.81 39.72 12.38
CA GLN A 130 -8.83 40.79 12.06
C GLN A 130 -8.05 41.27 13.27
N SER A 131 -8.56 41.09 14.49
CA SER A 131 -7.87 41.43 15.74
C SER A 131 -6.93 40.33 16.24
N GLY A 132 -6.88 39.16 15.57
CA GLY A 132 -6.11 37.99 15.99
C GLY A 132 -6.84 37.11 17.01
N LYS A 133 -8.11 37.41 17.35
CA LYS A 133 -8.91 36.58 18.24
C LYS A 133 -9.27 35.25 17.54
N VAL A 134 -9.06 34.14 18.23
CA VAL A 134 -9.41 32.82 17.74
C VAL A 134 -10.92 32.65 17.71
N LEU A 135 -11.47 32.44 16.51
CA LEU A 135 -12.88 32.12 16.26
C LEU A 135 -13.13 30.62 16.23
N TYR A 136 -12.15 29.87 15.76
CA TYR A 136 -12.19 28.40 15.67
C TYR A 136 -10.79 27.84 15.86
N GLN A 137 -10.67 26.74 16.56
CA GLN A 137 -9.49 25.89 16.63
C GLN A 137 -9.91 24.44 16.44
N ALA A 138 -9.29 23.75 15.49
CA ALA A 138 -9.58 22.34 15.27
C ALA A 138 -9.27 21.54 16.54
N PRO A 139 -10.19 20.70 17.01
CA PRO A 139 -9.89 19.74 18.06
C PRO A 139 -8.90 18.71 17.50
N THR A 140 -7.80 18.46 18.23
CA THR A 140 -6.80 17.45 17.86
C THR A 140 -6.74 16.30 18.88
N PRO A 141 -7.88 15.72 19.30
CA PRO A 141 -7.84 14.58 20.21
C PRO A 141 -7.15 13.42 19.52
N SER A 142 -6.15 12.85 20.15
CA SER A 142 -5.57 11.58 19.73
C SER A 142 -6.11 10.46 20.61
N LYS A 143 -6.42 9.32 20.00
CA LYS A 143 -6.88 8.13 20.71
C LYS A 143 -6.00 6.95 20.33
N GLN A 144 -5.47 6.22 21.32
CA GLN A 144 -4.81 4.95 21.08
C GLN A 144 -5.85 3.95 20.57
N THR A 145 -5.74 3.54 19.33
CA THR A 145 -6.65 2.59 18.67
C THR A 145 -5.94 1.34 18.17
N ILE A 146 -4.63 1.42 17.99
CA ILE A 146 -3.74 0.29 17.71
C ILE A 146 -2.67 0.31 18.79
N GLU A 147 -2.28 -0.83 19.28
CA GLU A 147 -1.23 -0.98 20.28
C GLU A 147 0.10 -0.42 19.75
N ALA A 148 0.86 0.29 20.59
CA ALA A 148 2.08 0.96 20.15
C ALA A 148 3.16 -0.04 19.70
N ASP A 149 3.34 -1.11 20.44
CA ASP A 149 4.26 -2.21 20.15
C ASP A 149 3.94 -2.90 18.79
N ILE A 150 2.65 -3.15 18.51
CA ILE A 150 2.21 -3.66 17.20
C ILE A 150 2.50 -2.63 16.09
N SER A 151 2.29 -1.35 16.35
CA SER A 151 2.59 -0.28 15.36
C SER A 151 4.09 -0.19 15.06
N HIS A 152 4.96 -0.40 16.04
CA HIS A 152 6.40 -0.45 15.86
C HIS A 152 6.83 -1.65 15.01
N ASP A 153 6.33 -2.84 15.32
CA ASP A 153 6.62 -4.07 14.56
C ASP A 153 6.11 -3.97 13.12
N VAL A 154 4.89 -3.43 12.92
CA VAL A 154 4.35 -3.20 11.57
C VAL A 154 5.19 -2.17 10.81
N SER A 155 5.61 -1.07 11.46
CA SER A 155 6.50 -0.08 10.83
C SER A 155 7.84 -0.69 10.43
N TYR A 156 8.43 -1.53 11.28
CA TYR A 156 9.65 -2.26 10.97
C TYR A 156 9.48 -3.18 9.75
N ALA A 157 8.37 -3.93 9.69
CA ALA A 157 8.10 -4.79 8.54
C ALA A 157 7.81 -3.98 7.25
N LEU A 158 7.16 -2.82 7.35
CA LEU A 158 6.89 -1.95 6.21
C LEU A 158 8.16 -1.24 5.70
N GLN A 159 9.19 -1.05 6.52
CA GLN A 159 10.50 -0.60 6.05
C GLN A 159 11.13 -1.64 5.12
N SER A 160 11.00 -2.94 5.40
CA SER A 160 11.53 -3.98 4.52
C SER A 160 10.88 -4.01 3.12
N VAL A 161 9.67 -3.46 2.95
CA VAL A 161 9.06 -3.28 1.61
C VAL A 161 9.89 -2.31 0.76
N VAL A 162 10.44 -1.27 1.40
CA VAL A 162 11.27 -0.25 0.75
C VAL A 162 12.71 -0.72 0.59
N GLU A 163 13.27 -1.36 1.61
CA GLU A 163 14.68 -1.77 1.64
C GLU A 163 14.96 -2.93 0.69
N GLU A 164 14.13 -3.94 0.68
CA GLU A 164 14.36 -5.23 -0.03
C GLU A 164 13.13 -5.76 -0.79
N GLY A 165 11.99 -5.08 -0.71
CA GLY A 165 10.71 -5.55 -1.22
C GLY A 165 10.23 -4.83 -2.48
N THR A 166 8.90 -4.81 -2.64
CA THR A 166 8.21 -4.27 -3.81
C THR A 166 8.26 -2.74 -3.95
N GLY A 167 8.70 -2.02 -2.91
CA GLY A 167 8.83 -0.56 -2.88
C GLY A 167 10.25 -0.04 -3.05
N ARG A 168 11.22 -0.86 -3.48
CA ARG A 168 12.65 -0.50 -3.56
C ARG A 168 12.97 0.78 -4.34
N ILE A 169 12.08 1.21 -5.23
CA ILE A 169 12.28 2.42 -6.03
C ILE A 169 12.46 3.68 -5.16
N VAL A 170 11.95 3.67 -3.93
CA VAL A 170 12.09 4.79 -2.98
C VAL A 170 13.22 4.59 -1.96
N ALA A 171 14.01 3.51 -2.07
CA ALA A 171 15.09 3.19 -1.11
C ALA A 171 16.20 4.25 -1.04
N GLY A 172 16.38 5.06 -2.10
CA GLY A 172 17.35 6.17 -2.14
C GLY A 172 16.85 7.49 -1.57
N PHE A 173 15.67 7.52 -0.95
CA PHE A 173 15.15 8.72 -0.33
C PHE A 173 15.87 9.03 1.00
N ASP A 174 16.16 10.31 1.27
CA ASP A 174 17.00 10.73 2.41
C ASP A 174 16.36 10.54 3.80
N HIS A 175 15.15 10.00 3.87
CA HIS A 175 14.42 9.77 5.11
C HIS A 175 14.06 8.30 5.28
N HIS A 176 13.92 7.86 6.54
CA HIS A 176 13.35 6.55 6.82
C HIS A 176 11.92 6.46 6.32
N VAL A 177 11.62 5.44 5.53
CA VAL A 177 10.31 5.21 4.91
C VAL A 177 9.79 3.84 5.27
N ALA A 178 8.53 3.79 5.66
CA ALA A 178 7.77 2.56 5.81
C ALA A 178 6.56 2.63 4.87
N GLY A 179 6.29 1.60 4.08
CA GLY A 179 5.24 1.68 3.08
C GLY A 179 4.78 0.34 2.52
N LYS A 180 3.79 0.39 1.67
CA LYS A 180 3.23 -0.79 1.00
C LYS A 180 2.77 -0.45 -0.40
N THR A 181 3.13 -1.29 -1.35
CA THR A 181 2.58 -1.28 -2.70
C THR A 181 1.22 -2.00 -2.74
N GLY A 182 0.36 -1.58 -3.64
CA GLY A 182 -0.88 -2.27 -3.98
C GLY A 182 -1.05 -2.33 -5.50
N THR A 183 -1.47 -3.48 -6.00
CA THR A 183 -1.81 -3.67 -7.40
C THR A 183 -3.04 -4.56 -7.41
N SER A 184 -4.12 -4.11 -8.03
CA SER A 184 -5.38 -4.84 -8.08
C SER A 184 -5.90 -4.86 -9.51
N GLY A 185 -6.55 -5.95 -9.90
CA GLY A 185 -7.18 -6.08 -11.20
C GLY A 185 -8.32 -7.08 -11.17
N VAL A 186 -9.29 -6.88 -12.05
CA VAL A 186 -10.41 -7.78 -12.27
C VAL A 186 -10.25 -8.37 -13.66
N GLY A 187 -10.17 -9.71 -13.75
CA GLY A 187 -9.99 -10.39 -15.04
C GLY A 187 -8.59 -10.19 -15.62
N HIS A 188 -8.51 -9.48 -16.74
CA HIS A 188 -7.27 -9.28 -17.49
C HIS A 188 -6.83 -7.83 -17.44
N GLY A 189 -5.92 -7.51 -16.51
CA GLY A 189 -5.27 -6.19 -16.40
C GLY A 189 -5.38 -5.55 -15.04
N VAL A 190 -4.55 -4.53 -14.81
CA VAL A 190 -4.50 -3.77 -13.56
C VAL A 190 -5.55 -2.67 -13.58
N THR A 191 -6.48 -2.65 -12.62
CA THR A 191 -7.52 -1.60 -12.50
C THR A 191 -7.17 -0.54 -11.48
N SER A 192 -6.33 -0.86 -10.48
CA SER A 192 -5.80 0.16 -9.56
C SER A 192 -4.38 -0.16 -9.12
N ALA A 193 -3.55 0.86 -9.05
CA ALA A 193 -2.17 0.77 -8.58
C ALA A 193 -1.93 1.78 -7.46
N TRP A 194 -1.30 1.32 -6.37
CA TRP A 194 -1.15 2.07 -5.13
C TRP A 194 0.26 2.06 -4.60
N PHE A 195 0.67 3.18 -4.02
CA PHE A 195 1.76 3.22 -3.07
C PHE A 195 1.36 4.10 -1.89
N VAL A 196 1.32 3.51 -0.70
CA VAL A 196 1.02 4.21 0.54
C VAL A 196 2.21 4.07 1.46
N ALA A 197 2.83 5.19 1.80
CA ALA A 197 4.04 5.18 2.60
C ALA A 197 4.13 6.43 3.47
N TYR A 198 4.95 6.35 4.50
CA TYR A 198 5.12 7.42 5.47
C TYR A 198 6.57 7.51 5.95
N THR A 199 6.95 8.73 6.34
CA THR A 199 8.04 9.01 7.26
C THR A 199 7.46 9.17 8.67
N LYS A 200 8.28 9.43 9.68
CA LYS A 200 7.75 9.71 11.03
C LYS A 200 6.90 10.99 11.08
N GLN A 201 6.93 11.84 10.04
CA GLN A 201 6.27 13.15 10.02
C GLN A 201 5.12 13.26 9.02
N ILE A 202 5.19 12.58 7.88
CA ILE A 202 4.21 12.71 6.79
C ILE A 202 3.81 11.33 6.29
N SER A 203 2.50 11.10 6.15
CA SER A 203 1.92 9.94 5.50
C SER A 203 1.25 10.36 4.19
N THR A 204 1.58 9.67 3.10
CA THR A 204 1.09 9.98 1.76
C THR A 204 0.60 8.73 1.05
N ALA A 205 -0.56 8.80 0.43
CA ALA A 205 -1.12 7.76 -0.42
C ALA A 205 -1.21 8.25 -1.87
N VAL A 206 -0.67 7.46 -2.79
CA VAL A 206 -0.78 7.69 -4.23
C VAL A 206 -1.56 6.53 -4.83
N MET A 207 -2.59 6.85 -5.62
CA MET A 207 -3.43 5.90 -6.33
C MET A 207 -3.53 6.29 -7.80
N PHE A 208 -3.44 5.30 -8.68
CA PHE A 208 -3.79 5.42 -10.09
C PHE A 208 -4.96 4.52 -10.40
N VAL A 209 -5.92 5.06 -11.10
CA VAL A 209 -7.08 4.40 -11.70
C VAL A 209 -7.35 5.04 -13.06
N ALA A 210 -8.09 4.38 -13.95
CA ALA A 210 -8.47 4.92 -15.25
C ALA A 210 -9.97 4.78 -15.50
N GLY A 211 -10.47 5.60 -16.44
CA GLY A 211 -11.88 5.68 -16.82
C GLY A 211 -12.77 6.38 -15.82
N ASP A 212 -13.99 6.69 -16.22
CA ASP A 212 -14.95 7.45 -15.41
C ASP A 212 -15.37 6.72 -14.13
N SER A 213 -15.39 5.39 -14.17
CA SER A 213 -15.72 4.53 -13.01
C SER A 213 -14.48 4.09 -12.20
N GLY A 214 -13.26 4.43 -12.67
CA GLY A 214 -12.02 4.01 -12.03
C GLY A 214 -11.70 2.51 -12.17
N ASN A 215 -12.33 1.81 -13.12
CA ASN A 215 -12.21 0.35 -13.29
C ASN A 215 -11.57 -0.06 -14.62
N GLU A 216 -11.10 0.89 -15.43
CA GLU A 216 -10.46 0.57 -16.69
C GLU A 216 -9.04 0.05 -16.49
N ASN A 217 -8.57 -0.75 -17.45
CA ASN A 217 -7.25 -1.34 -17.42
C ASN A 217 -6.17 -0.26 -17.55
N LEU A 218 -5.24 -0.23 -16.61
CA LEU A 218 -4.09 0.68 -16.56
C LEU A 218 -2.90 0.19 -17.41
N ASP A 219 -2.82 -1.09 -17.76
CA ASP A 219 -1.65 -1.66 -18.45
C ASP A 219 -1.33 -0.98 -19.79
N PRO A 220 -2.33 -0.51 -20.60
CA PRO A 220 -2.05 0.25 -21.82
C PRO A 220 -1.28 1.57 -21.58
N TYR A 221 -1.32 2.10 -20.37
CA TYR A 221 -0.60 3.32 -19.98
C TYR A 221 0.78 3.03 -19.38
N ALA A 222 1.16 1.75 -19.28
CA ALA A 222 2.49 1.38 -18.83
C ALA A 222 3.54 1.79 -19.88
N ARG A 223 4.73 2.17 -19.40
CA ARG A 223 5.85 2.49 -20.29
C ARG A 223 6.25 1.28 -21.12
N GLU A 224 6.83 1.54 -22.28
CA GLU A 224 7.38 0.50 -23.15
C GLU A 224 8.36 -0.41 -22.38
N GLY A 225 8.21 -1.72 -22.52
CA GLY A 225 9.03 -2.73 -21.85
C GLY A 225 8.66 -2.99 -20.37
N ALA A 226 7.65 -2.32 -19.81
CA ALA A 226 7.12 -2.67 -18.49
C ALA A 226 6.25 -3.93 -18.56
N THR A 227 6.27 -4.73 -17.49
CA THR A 227 5.45 -5.95 -17.37
C THR A 227 4.00 -5.68 -16.96
N GLY A 228 3.63 -4.40 -16.74
CA GLY A 228 2.32 -3.93 -16.33
C GLY A 228 2.40 -2.63 -15.54
N PHE A 229 1.24 -2.12 -15.12
CA PHE A 229 1.12 -0.89 -14.35
C PHE A 229 1.11 -1.20 -12.84
N HIS A 230 2.28 -1.35 -12.23
CA HIS A 230 2.41 -1.81 -10.85
C HIS A 230 2.53 -0.68 -9.82
N GLY A 231 2.04 -0.93 -8.60
CA GLY A 231 2.14 0.00 -7.47
C GLY A 231 3.58 0.36 -7.06
N GLY A 232 4.53 -0.53 -7.30
CA GLY A 232 5.96 -0.32 -7.06
C GLY A 232 6.66 0.54 -8.11
N ASP A 233 5.99 0.95 -9.20
CA ASP A 233 6.55 1.81 -10.25
C ASP A 233 5.91 3.21 -10.23
N TYR A 234 4.85 3.47 -10.99
CA TYR A 234 4.28 4.82 -11.12
C TYR A 234 3.83 5.44 -9.80
N PRO A 235 3.03 4.76 -8.96
CA PRO A 235 2.64 5.34 -7.68
C PRO A 235 3.82 5.60 -6.75
N ALA A 236 4.81 4.70 -6.71
CA ALA A 236 5.99 4.87 -5.88
C ALA A 236 6.90 6.01 -6.38
N ARG A 237 7.06 6.20 -7.70
CA ARG A 237 7.79 7.33 -8.28
C ARG A 237 7.10 8.66 -7.98
N THR A 238 5.78 8.73 -8.18
CA THR A 238 4.99 9.93 -7.87
C THR A 238 5.07 10.27 -6.38
N TRP A 239 5.03 9.26 -5.51
CA TRP A 239 5.23 9.43 -4.08
C TRP A 239 6.62 10.02 -3.79
N LEU A 240 7.66 9.49 -4.42
CA LEU A 240 9.04 9.95 -4.25
C LEU A 240 9.21 11.41 -4.67
N ASP A 241 8.73 11.77 -5.86
CA ASP A 241 8.80 13.16 -6.38
C ASP A 241 8.09 14.15 -5.45
N TYR A 242 6.89 13.78 -4.98
CA TYR A 242 6.15 14.58 -4.01
C TYR A 242 6.91 14.73 -2.69
N MET A 243 7.40 13.64 -2.13
CA MET A 243 8.04 13.62 -0.82
C MET A 243 9.41 14.28 -0.82
N GLN A 244 10.15 14.28 -1.93
CA GLN A 244 11.39 15.05 -2.07
C GLN A 244 11.14 16.55 -1.85
N THR A 245 9.99 17.05 -2.27
CA THR A 245 9.59 18.44 -2.06
C THR A 245 8.99 18.64 -0.66
N ALA A 246 8.06 17.78 -0.25
CA ALA A 246 7.32 17.90 1.01
C ALA A 246 8.21 17.77 2.25
N MET A 247 9.30 16.98 2.16
CA MET A 247 10.23 16.75 3.27
C MET A 247 11.44 17.70 3.25
N LYS A 248 11.52 18.62 2.28
CA LYS A 248 12.65 19.55 2.19
C LYS A 248 12.77 20.40 3.46
N GLY A 249 13.93 20.30 4.11
CA GLY A 249 14.20 21.03 5.36
C GLY A 249 13.57 20.41 6.61
N ILE A 250 12.88 19.29 6.49
CA ILE A 250 12.35 18.53 7.64
C ILE A 250 13.43 17.51 8.06
N PRO A 251 13.80 17.44 9.35
CA PRO A 251 14.81 16.50 9.82
C PRO A 251 14.37 15.03 9.62
N ASN A 252 15.30 14.17 9.18
CA ASN A 252 15.06 12.73 9.13
C ASN A 252 14.91 12.18 10.56
N LYS A 253 13.75 11.60 10.87
CA LYS A 253 13.45 10.95 12.14
C LYS A 253 13.32 9.44 11.93
N SER A 254 13.99 8.68 12.76
CA SER A 254 13.87 7.22 12.79
C SER A 254 12.53 6.78 13.38
N PHE A 255 12.06 5.63 12.91
CA PHE A 255 10.98 4.91 13.59
C PHE A 255 11.47 4.33 14.92
N ALA A 256 10.55 4.00 15.82
CA ALA A 256 10.86 3.22 17.00
C ALA A 256 11.41 1.83 16.58
N ALA A 257 12.29 1.28 17.41
CA ALA A 257 12.74 -0.09 17.23
C ALA A 257 11.53 -1.06 17.37
N PRO A 258 11.56 -2.22 16.69
CA PRO A 258 10.50 -3.21 16.86
C PRO A 258 10.49 -3.77 18.29
N ASP A 259 9.30 -4.00 18.81
CA ASP A 259 9.09 -4.60 20.14
C ASP A 259 9.09 -6.12 20.10
N TRP A 260 9.04 -6.71 18.92
CA TRP A 260 9.04 -8.15 18.70
C TRP A 260 7.87 -8.85 19.41
N VAL A 261 6.66 -8.33 19.21
CA VAL A 261 5.46 -8.90 19.83
C VAL A 261 5.31 -10.40 19.51
N ASN A 262 4.85 -11.16 20.49
CA ASN A 262 4.50 -12.58 20.36
C ASN A 262 5.68 -13.51 19.97
N LEU A 263 6.94 -13.11 20.10
CA LEU A 263 8.08 -13.99 19.75
C LEU A 263 8.12 -15.29 20.53
N SER A 264 7.67 -15.27 21.79
CA SER A 264 7.58 -16.44 22.66
C SER A 264 6.19 -17.09 22.67
N GLY A 265 5.24 -16.53 21.93
CA GLY A 265 3.84 -16.99 21.90
C GLY A 265 3.67 -18.28 21.11
N LYS A 266 2.71 -19.10 21.52
CA LYS A 266 2.20 -20.19 20.69
C LYS A 266 1.49 -19.53 19.49
N HIS A 267 1.84 -19.96 18.27
CA HIS A 267 1.14 -19.51 17.09
C HIS A 267 -0.36 -19.75 17.23
N TYR A 268 -1.14 -18.68 17.14
CA TYR A 268 -2.58 -18.78 17.15
C TYR A 268 -3.03 -19.32 15.78
N GLY A 269 -3.75 -20.41 15.78
CA GLY A 269 -4.31 -21.00 14.57
C GLY A 269 -4.04 -22.49 14.50
N SER A 270 -5.12 -23.21 14.51
CA SER A 270 -5.29 -24.66 14.44
C SER A 270 -4.25 -25.39 13.57
N THR A 271 -3.55 -26.15 14.04
CA THR A 271 -3.33 -27.51 14.53
C THR A 271 -3.28 -28.62 13.48
N ASN A 272 -3.66 -28.48 12.22
CA ASN A 272 -3.67 -29.59 11.27
C ASN A 272 -2.63 -29.49 10.14
N ARG A 273 -1.73 -28.51 10.17
CA ARG A 273 -0.55 -28.51 9.31
C ARG A 273 0.69 -28.80 10.15
N PRO A 274 1.67 -29.61 9.65
CA PRO A 274 2.88 -29.93 10.38
C PRO A 274 3.58 -28.66 10.85
N GLN A 275 3.88 -28.56 12.13
CA GLN A 275 4.73 -27.50 12.66
C GLN A 275 6.13 -27.71 12.09
N VAL A 276 6.54 -26.82 11.20
CA VAL A 276 7.95 -26.74 10.81
C VAL A 276 8.69 -26.05 11.94
N SER A 277 9.66 -26.75 12.52
CA SER A 277 10.56 -26.24 13.55
C SER A 277 11.18 -24.91 13.12
N VAL A 278 11.24 -23.94 14.04
CA VAL A 278 11.90 -22.67 13.84
C VAL A 278 13.40 -22.95 13.69
N GLU A 279 13.88 -23.08 12.46
CA GLU A 279 15.30 -22.98 12.15
C GLU A 279 15.65 -21.49 11.98
N ASP A 280 16.78 -21.12 12.54
CA ASP A 280 17.29 -19.75 12.57
C ASP A 280 17.45 -19.21 11.14
N ASP A 281 16.77 -18.10 10.81
CA ASP A 281 16.75 -17.48 9.47
C ASP A 281 18.10 -16.87 9.05
N SER A 282 19.12 -16.92 9.93
CA SER A 282 20.41 -16.26 9.66
C SER A 282 21.22 -16.91 8.53
N ASP A 283 20.97 -18.19 8.22
CA ASP A 283 21.76 -18.94 7.22
C ASP A 283 21.06 -19.12 5.86
N ARG A 284 19.77 -18.82 5.72
CA ARG A 284 19.03 -18.99 4.44
C ARG A 284 19.00 -17.75 3.54
N ASP A 285 19.34 -16.58 4.07
CA ASP A 285 19.39 -15.34 3.27
C ASP A 285 20.58 -15.29 2.30
N ARG A 286 21.54 -16.25 2.42
CA ARG A 286 22.73 -16.31 1.55
C ARG A 286 22.60 -17.20 0.31
N SER A 287 21.55 -18.02 0.19
CA SER A 287 21.40 -18.96 -0.93
C SER A 287 20.37 -18.58 -2.00
N ASN A 288 19.64 -17.47 -1.84
CA ASN A 288 18.71 -16.93 -2.84
C ASN A 288 19.20 -15.59 -3.40
N GLN A 289 20.50 -15.48 -3.71
CA GLN A 289 21.05 -14.49 -4.61
C GLN A 289 20.95 -15.00 -6.05
N ASP A 290 19.75 -15.29 -6.53
CA ASP A 290 19.53 -15.48 -7.93
C ASP A 290 18.48 -14.47 -8.42
N ASP A 291 19.05 -13.52 -9.14
CA ASP A 291 18.49 -12.66 -10.17
C ASP A 291 17.81 -11.35 -9.78
N PRO A 292 18.56 -10.24 -9.69
CA PRO A 292 18.01 -8.89 -9.74
C PRO A 292 17.96 -8.30 -11.17
N GLU A 293 18.06 -9.11 -12.24
CA GLU A 293 18.09 -8.59 -13.60
C GLU A 293 16.73 -8.43 -14.26
N SER A 294 15.82 -7.59 -13.76
CA SER A 294 14.79 -7.05 -14.66
C SER A 294 14.23 -5.67 -14.33
N LEU A 295 14.74 -4.96 -13.30
CA LEU A 295 14.17 -3.65 -12.94
C LEU A 295 15.20 -2.50 -12.80
N GLY A 296 16.29 -2.50 -13.56
CA GLY A 296 17.29 -1.44 -13.40
C GLY A 296 18.24 -1.21 -14.55
N GLY A 297 17.74 -0.94 -15.76
CA GLY A 297 18.57 -0.35 -16.81
C GLY A 297 18.84 1.12 -16.49
N PRO A 298 20.08 1.64 -16.67
CA PRO A 298 20.39 3.04 -16.44
C PRO A 298 19.63 3.92 -17.42
N TYR A 299 19.04 5.02 -16.93
CA TYR A 299 18.42 6.05 -17.75
C TYR A 299 19.45 6.61 -18.74
N PRO A 300 19.13 6.70 -20.06
CA PRO A 300 19.97 7.48 -20.97
C PRO A 300 19.86 8.95 -20.60
N THR A 301 20.97 9.58 -20.34
CA THR A 301 21.13 11.03 -20.25
C THR A 301 20.62 11.67 -21.55
N ARG A 302 19.68 12.56 -21.42
CA ARG A 302 19.05 13.32 -22.49
C ARG A 302 20.11 14.25 -23.12
N THR A 303 20.68 13.88 -24.24
CA THR A 303 21.35 14.79 -25.14
C THR A 303 20.28 15.56 -25.93
N SER A 304 20.31 16.86 -25.82
CA SER A 304 19.50 17.82 -26.57
C SER A 304 19.73 17.66 -28.08
N ALA A 305 18.71 17.18 -28.78
CA ALA A 305 18.63 17.25 -30.23
C ALA A 305 17.49 18.18 -30.59
N SER A 306 17.84 19.13 -31.46
CA SER A 306 17.05 20.20 -32.06
C SER A 306 15.75 19.71 -32.69
N SER A 307 14.67 20.46 -32.44
CA SER A 307 13.35 20.34 -33.05
C SER A 307 13.40 20.58 -34.56
N PRO A 308 12.65 19.82 -35.38
CA PRO A 308 12.29 20.26 -36.73
C PRO A 308 10.97 21.08 -36.66
N GLU A 309 10.94 22.11 -37.51
CA GLU A 309 9.81 23.02 -37.74
C GLU A 309 8.55 22.33 -38.24
N PRO A 310 7.34 22.86 -37.95
CA PRO A 310 6.09 22.26 -38.41
C PRO A 310 5.77 22.64 -39.85
N SER A 311 5.54 21.64 -40.70
CA SER A 311 5.00 21.76 -42.04
C SER A 311 3.49 22.08 -41.98
N SER A 312 3.14 23.03 -42.86
CA SER A 312 1.84 23.64 -43.13
C SER A 312 0.63 22.69 -43.20
N ALA A 313 -0.45 23.08 -42.53
CA ALA A 313 -1.79 22.51 -42.64
C ALA A 313 -2.57 23.06 -43.87
N PRO A 314 -3.46 22.31 -44.51
CA PRO A 314 -4.37 22.80 -45.53
C PRO A 314 -5.63 23.44 -44.96
N SER A 315 -6.06 24.48 -45.68
CA SER A 315 -7.23 25.35 -45.45
C SER A 315 -8.56 24.58 -45.35
N ARG A 316 -9.38 24.99 -44.42
CA ARG A 316 -10.76 24.49 -44.23
C ARG A 316 -11.73 25.52 -44.80
N GLU A 317 -12.60 25.08 -45.72
CA GLU A 317 -13.72 25.83 -46.28
C GLU A 317 -14.78 26.19 -45.21
N GLN A 318 -15.29 27.41 -45.35
CA GLN A 318 -16.45 27.95 -44.61
C GLN A 318 -17.74 27.34 -45.18
N SER A 319 -18.63 26.89 -44.32
CA SER A 319 -20.06 26.79 -44.62
C SER A 319 -20.88 27.28 -43.44
N SER A 320 -21.72 28.22 -43.79
CA SER A 320 -22.73 29.07 -43.22
C SER A 320 -23.62 28.44 -42.13
N GLU A 321 -23.90 29.28 -41.12
CA GLU A 321 -25.05 29.20 -40.16
C GLU A 321 -26.41 29.24 -40.86
N PRO A 322 -27.45 28.78 -40.20
CA PRO A 322 -28.62 29.64 -40.00
C PRO A 322 -29.08 29.82 -38.55
N SER A 323 -29.40 31.04 -38.32
CA SER A 323 -30.15 31.65 -37.24
C SER A 323 -31.46 30.90 -36.86
N ALA A 324 -31.76 30.74 -35.57
CA ALA A 324 -33.08 30.43 -35.06
C ALA A 324 -33.43 31.21 -33.79
N THR A 325 -34.50 31.82 -33.86
CA THR A 325 -35.28 32.78 -33.13
C THR A 325 -35.65 32.34 -31.71
N ARG A 326 -35.61 33.29 -30.80
CA ARG A 326 -36.21 33.29 -29.45
C ARG A 326 -37.72 33.21 -29.52
N THR A 327 -38.35 32.47 -28.61
CA THR A 327 -39.64 32.82 -28.02
C THR A 327 -39.68 32.38 -26.55
N ALA A 328 -40.12 33.32 -25.73
CA ALA A 328 -40.40 33.18 -24.30
C ALA A 328 -41.85 32.67 -24.10
N SER A 329 -42.04 31.85 -23.07
CA SER A 329 -43.18 31.89 -22.13
C SER A 329 -42.77 31.12 -20.88
#